data_e8c14d5c611d2e6158697159524acd11
#
_entry.id   e8c14d5c611d2e6158697159524acd11
#
_cell.length_a   1.000
_cell.length_b   1.000
_cell.length_c   1.000
_cell.angle_alpha   90.00
_cell.angle_beta   90.00
_cell.angle_gamma   90.00
#
_symmetry.space_group_name_H-M   'P 1'
#
loop_
_entity.id
_entity.type
_entity.pdbx_description
1 polymer ?
#
loop_
_entity_poly.entity_id
_entity_poly.type
_entity_poly.pdbx_seq_one_letter_code
_entity_poly.pdbx_strand_id
1 'polypeptide(L)'
;MMIWRAVAMVCAASLGLAVQPLLRHFRETPPPPPPPVRLSLTAPPGAELGVGDEVLDAAISPDDREMVFVATLNGVTQLWRRAFDTEAAEALKDTVGAALPAWKANGRVVSFFAGGTLKQLSRSDGLVRDLIDAPGAAGAAWLPDGSLLFATGTGPIRRLQNGVVTDASVIKPGDQRHAFPEVAGDLGFIYIATLDSGRQAVRLVSGGHERDLATSSSHAQFVDGHLVFVRENALVMQLLDATTGTLTGRSTPLAFNVGVSPAGHGFFAASRRLLAWGAAAPRMRQLAWAGTRGGPVTRVGEPADYWQVRLSPSDFEAALTILDPLLRTLDVFVLPLTEVGFAPRRLSTALSADSDPAWSPRGDRVLYRALRNGQPTLVARGIAESGTKEEIVIRSDLDETPTDWRGRTILFDAPGRAGDLDIWSVDERGGTPTTFIHTGFSDSSARWSPDGRLLAYVSDEGGQRDIYVERQPGVSGGLRARVTRAGGSRPEWAADGRSLFFLREGRVMRTDIAGTPDTVPLQFTAPREAVDLHEVRDYSVAHRSDRVLMIVPVDRSRPAAAGVIVNWTSSRAP
;
A
#
# COMPACT_ATOMS: atom_id res chain seq x y z
N MET A 1 74.43 31.27 33.94
CA MET A 1 74.36 30.03 33.14
C MET A 1 73.61 28.92 33.85
N MET A 2 73.66 28.77 35.15
CA MET A 2 72.96 27.68 35.91
C MET A 2 71.45 27.83 35.95
N ILE A 3 70.90 29.05 36.07
CA ILE A 3 69.45 29.31 36.16
C ILE A 3 68.73 28.94 34.86
N TRP A 4 69.25 29.20 33.70
CA TRP A 4 68.67 28.86 32.39
C TRP A 4 68.67 27.37 32.13
N ARG A 5 69.61 26.61 32.67
CA ARG A 5 69.62 25.14 32.59
C ARG A 5 68.55 24.52 33.48
N ALA A 6 68.26 25.07 34.63
CA ALA A 6 67.18 24.61 35.52
C ALA A 6 65.84 24.93 34.93
N VAL A 7 65.64 26.11 34.35
CA VAL A 7 64.38 26.46 33.67
C VAL A 7 64.10 25.52 32.43
N ALA A 8 65.15 25.27 31.64
CA ALA A 8 65.05 24.37 30.50
C ALA A 8 64.70 22.92 30.93
N MET A 9 65.23 22.39 32.02
CA MET A 9 64.92 21.08 32.57
C MET A 9 63.46 21.00 33.12
N VAL A 10 62.99 22.05 33.79
CA VAL A 10 61.61 22.11 34.28
C VAL A 10 60.63 22.19 33.11
N CYS A 11 60.92 22.97 32.08
CA CYS A 11 60.12 23.03 30.88
C CYS A 11 60.10 21.69 30.13
N ALA A 12 61.23 21.00 29.99
CA ALA A 12 61.31 19.68 29.36
C ALA A 12 60.57 18.62 30.16
N ALA A 13 60.66 18.64 31.50
CA ALA A 13 59.88 17.72 32.36
C ALA A 13 58.39 18.01 32.32
N SER A 14 57.97 19.27 32.30
CA SER A 14 56.56 19.65 32.16
C SER A 14 55.98 19.27 30.79
N LEU A 15 56.79 19.43 29.72
CA LEU A 15 56.38 18.95 28.37
C LEU A 15 56.26 17.42 28.32
N GLY A 16 57.20 16.69 28.95
CA GLY A 16 57.12 15.23 29.04
C GLY A 16 55.91 14.72 29.83
N LEU A 17 55.55 15.42 30.92
CA LEU A 17 54.35 15.12 31.71
C LEU A 17 53.06 15.45 30.96
N ALA A 18 53.03 16.41 30.05
CA ALA A 18 51.87 16.75 29.24
C ALA A 18 51.71 15.86 27.98
N VAL A 19 52.83 15.41 27.41
CA VAL A 19 52.85 14.58 26.20
C VAL A 19 52.34 13.18 26.47
N GLN A 20 52.60 12.60 27.64
CA GLN A 20 52.11 11.26 27.97
C GLN A 20 50.56 11.15 28.03
N PRO A 21 49.82 12.03 28.70
CA PRO A 21 48.34 11.98 28.67
C PRO A 21 47.78 12.34 27.29
N LEU A 22 48.41 13.25 26.54
CA LEU A 22 48.02 13.54 25.16
C LEU A 22 48.20 12.32 24.24
N LEU A 23 49.34 11.65 24.30
CA LEU A 23 49.59 10.41 23.55
C LEU A 23 48.65 9.27 23.96
N ARG A 24 48.28 9.17 25.25
CA ARG A 24 47.24 8.24 25.68
C ARG A 24 45.90 8.60 25.12
N HIS A 25 45.51 9.87 25.16
CA HIS A 25 44.22 10.32 24.61
C HIS A 25 44.11 10.07 23.10
N PHE A 26 45.15 10.25 22.33
CA PHE A 26 45.19 9.91 20.89
C PHE A 26 45.32 8.41 20.60
N ARG A 27 45.66 7.58 21.59
CA ARG A 27 45.67 6.10 21.49
C ARG A 27 44.47 5.44 22.11
N GLU A 28 43.59 6.17 22.78
CA GLU A 28 42.32 5.66 23.26
C GLU A 28 41.45 5.36 22.06
N THR A 29 41.22 4.10 21.77
CA THR A 29 40.16 3.69 20.85
C THR A 29 38.84 4.20 21.43
N PRO A 30 38.06 4.94 20.64
CA PRO A 30 36.74 5.36 21.12
C PRO A 30 35.95 4.12 21.59
N PRO A 31 35.20 4.24 22.67
CA PRO A 31 34.42 3.13 23.16
C PRO A 31 33.52 2.58 22.01
N PRO A 32 33.37 1.25 21.91
CA PRO A 32 32.53 0.70 20.87
C PRO A 32 31.14 1.34 20.95
N PRO A 33 30.49 1.60 19.81
CA PRO A 33 29.17 2.18 19.82
C PRO A 33 28.23 1.26 20.65
N PRO A 34 27.29 1.86 21.39
CA PRO A 34 26.36 1.08 22.21
C PRO A 34 25.57 0.12 21.32
N PRO A 35 25.32 -1.12 21.78
CA PRO A 35 24.61 -2.11 20.99
C PRO A 35 23.18 -1.66 20.70
N PRO A 36 22.57 -2.15 19.61
CA PRO A 36 21.18 -1.84 19.29
C PRO A 36 20.24 -2.45 20.33
N VAL A 37 19.29 -1.65 20.82
CA VAL A 37 18.25 -2.07 21.78
C VAL A 37 16.91 -2.07 21.08
N ARG A 38 16.18 -3.20 21.15
CA ARG A 38 14.82 -3.32 20.60
C ARG A 38 13.80 -3.08 21.69
N LEU A 39 12.85 -2.18 21.40
CA LEU A 39 11.78 -1.77 22.28
C LEU A 39 10.45 -1.83 21.52
N SER A 40 9.34 -1.69 22.24
CA SER A 40 8.00 -1.54 21.67
C SER A 40 7.42 -0.19 22.06
N LEU A 41 6.88 0.53 21.09
CA LEU A 41 6.08 1.72 21.31
C LEU A 41 4.62 1.29 21.37
N THR A 42 4.00 1.42 22.54
CA THR A 42 2.58 1.13 22.73
C THR A 42 1.74 2.38 22.48
N ALA A 43 0.52 2.20 21.99
CA ALA A 43 -0.47 3.27 21.95
C ALA A 43 -0.79 3.76 23.37
N PRO A 44 -1.24 5.01 23.52
CA PRO A 44 -1.84 5.48 24.77
C PRO A 44 -3.01 4.57 25.20
N PRO A 45 -3.32 4.46 26.51
CA PRO A 45 -4.43 3.62 26.98
C PRO A 45 -5.74 3.96 26.27
N GLY A 46 -6.37 2.95 25.68
CA GLY A 46 -7.63 3.09 24.93
C GLY A 46 -7.50 3.70 23.53
N ALA A 47 -6.30 4.13 23.13
CA ALA A 47 -6.04 4.64 21.79
C ALA A 47 -5.51 3.54 20.86
N GLU A 48 -5.68 3.76 19.55
CA GLU A 48 -5.11 2.95 18.49
C GLU A 48 -4.04 3.76 17.73
N LEU A 49 -2.88 3.15 17.43
CA LEU A 49 -1.87 3.80 16.59
C LEU A 49 -2.38 3.94 15.15
N GLY A 50 -2.11 5.09 14.53
CA GLY A 50 -2.42 5.37 13.13
C GLY A 50 -3.89 5.65 12.83
N VAL A 51 -4.24 5.61 11.55
CA VAL A 51 -5.57 5.86 11.00
C VAL A 51 -5.94 4.75 10.00
N GLY A 52 -7.14 4.22 10.08
CA GLY A 52 -7.57 3.21 9.12
C GLY A 52 -6.62 2.01 9.08
N ASP A 53 -6.03 1.73 7.95
CA ASP A 53 -5.05 0.66 7.75
C ASP A 53 -3.60 1.09 8.04
N GLU A 54 -3.35 2.38 8.30
CA GLU A 54 -2.03 2.92 8.60
C GLU A 54 -1.72 2.72 10.09
N VAL A 55 -0.77 1.82 10.38
CA VAL A 55 -0.43 1.42 11.75
C VAL A 55 0.53 2.39 12.42
N LEU A 56 1.35 3.11 11.66
CA LEU A 56 2.28 4.10 12.19
C LEU A 56 2.46 5.25 11.20
N ASP A 57 1.97 6.41 11.57
CA ASP A 57 2.25 7.68 10.92
C ASP A 57 2.94 8.56 11.96
N ALA A 58 4.26 8.71 11.85
CA ALA A 58 5.09 9.28 12.90
C ALA A 58 6.32 10.01 12.36
N ALA A 59 6.81 10.97 13.14
CA ALA A 59 8.07 11.66 12.90
C ALA A 59 8.88 11.80 14.20
N ILE A 60 10.15 11.42 14.15
CA ILE A 60 11.10 11.55 15.26
C ILE A 60 11.68 12.96 15.26
N SER A 61 11.82 13.57 16.45
CA SER A 61 12.41 14.90 16.57
C SER A 61 13.88 14.90 16.15
N PRO A 62 14.41 16.03 15.60
CA PRO A 62 15.80 16.11 15.13
C PRO A 62 16.85 15.89 16.21
N ASP A 63 16.49 16.05 17.48
CA ASP A 63 17.37 15.82 18.64
C ASP A 63 17.24 14.42 19.25
N ASP A 64 16.46 13.53 18.63
CA ASP A 64 16.21 12.15 19.09
C ASP A 64 15.58 12.03 20.49
N ARG A 65 14.88 13.08 20.97
CA ARG A 65 14.32 13.08 22.32
C ARG A 65 12.85 12.76 22.41
N GLU A 66 12.14 12.94 21.34
CA GLU A 66 10.70 12.73 21.29
C GLU A 66 10.21 12.31 19.90
N MET A 67 9.01 11.84 19.85
CA MET A 67 8.32 11.49 18.62
C MET A 67 6.92 12.11 18.65
N VAL A 68 6.47 12.59 17.50
CA VAL A 68 5.05 12.86 17.25
C VAL A 68 4.49 11.77 16.36
N PHE A 69 3.28 11.34 16.65
CA PHE A 69 2.62 10.26 15.90
C PHE A 69 1.11 10.47 15.87
N VAL A 70 0.48 9.86 14.91
CA VAL A 70 -0.98 9.86 14.77
C VAL A 70 -1.56 8.70 15.57
N ALA A 71 -2.57 8.98 16.39
CA ALA A 71 -3.35 7.95 17.06
C ALA A 71 -4.83 8.37 17.18
N THR A 72 -5.69 7.36 17.23
CA THR A 72 -7.14 7.53 17.32
C THR A 72 -7.64 7.09 18.71
N LEU A 73 -8.29 7.98 19.43
CA LEU A 73 -8.93 7.71 20.72
C LEU A 73 -10.42 8.06 20.62
N ASN A 74 -11.30 7.11 20.95
CA ASN A 74 -12.75 7.30 20.89
C ASN A 74 -13.25 7.85 19.53
N GLY A 75 -12.65 7.39 18.44
CA GLY A 75 -12.98 7.85 17.08
C GLY A 75 -12.37 9.19 16.67
N VAL A 76 -11.65 9.87 17.55
CA VAL A 76 -10.96 11.14 17.26
C VAL A 76 -9.50 10.86 16.93
N THR A 77 -9.13 11.12 15.70
CA THR A 77 -7.75 11.02 15.20
C THR A 77 -7.05 12.36 15.39
N GLN A 78 -5.85 12.34 15.98
CA GLN A 78 -5.05 13.56 16.21
C GLN A 78 -3.58 13.22 16.40
N LEU A 79 -2.72 14.25 16.45
CA LEU A 79 -1.32 14.07 16.83
C LEU A 79 -1.20 13.83 18.34
N TRP A 80 -0.29 12.91 18.65
CA TRP A 80 0.20 12.62 19.98
C TRP A 80 1.70 12.84 20.02
N ARG A 81 2.19 13.20 21.18
CA ARG A 81 3.60 13.37 21.47
C ARG A 81 4.03 12.37 22.53
N ARG A 82 5.19 11.77 22.37
CA ARG A 82 5.84 10.98 23.40
C ARG A 82 7.30 11.36 23.50
N ALA A 83 7.72 11.82 24.67
CA ALA A 83 9.14 11.97 25.00
C ALA A 83 9.71 10.58 25.34
N PHE A 84 10.96 10.30 24.97
CA PHE A 84 11.54 8.97 25.17
C PHE A 84 12.06 8.74 26.60
N ASP A 85 12.06 9.77 27.46
CA ASP A 85 12.34 9.72 28.88
C ASP A 85 11.09 9.56 29.75
N THR A 86 9.89 9.48 29.13
CA THR A 86 8.61 9.29 29.81
C THR A 86 7.82 8.14 29.20
N GLU A 87 6.98 7.48 30.00
CA GLU A 87 6.09 6.42 29.51
C GLU A 87 4.80 6.98 28.91
N ALA A 88 4.34 8.14 29.38
CA ALA A 88 3.07 8.72 28.95
C ALA A 88 3.20 9.44 27.61
N ALA A 89 2.21 9.26 26.76
CA ALA A 89 2.02 10.08 25.56
C ALA A 89 0.92 11.13 25.81
N GLU A 90 1.08 12.30 25.23
CA GLU A 90 0.18 13.45 25.36
C GLU A 90 -0.48 13.76 24.02
N ALA A 91 -1.80 13.96 24.03
CA ALA A 91 -2.53 14.45 22.86
C ALA A 91 -2.19 15.93 22.60
N LEU A 92 -1.89 16.25 21.35
CA LEU A 92 -1.63 17.65 20.96
C LEU A 92 -2.94 18.33 20.57
N LYS A 93 -3.22 19.46 21.21
CA LYS A 93 -4.46 20.21 20.99
C LYS A 93 -4.53 20.75 19.55
N ASP A 94 -5.76 20.95 19.06
CA ASP A 94 -6.06 21.54 17.75
C ASP A 94 -5.45 20.80 16.54
N THR A 95 -5.19 19.49 16.71
CA THR A 95 -4.62 18.64 15.66
C THR A 95 -5.57 17.54 15.19
N VAL A 96 -6.87 17.70 15.36
CA VAL A 96 -7.89 16.73 14.92
C VAL A 96 -7.83 16.55 13.41
N GLY A 97 -7.87 15.27 12.97
CA GLY A 97 -7.74 14.89 11.57
C GLY A 97 -6.31 14.96 11.02
N ALA A 98 -5.30 15.08 11.88
CA ALA A 98 -3.91 15.20 11.48
C ALA A 98 -3.36 13.92 10.83
N ALA A 99 -2.50 14.12 9.83
CA ALA A 99 -1.75 13.09 9.13
C ALA A 99 -0.38 13.63 8.67
N LEU A 100 0.57 12.73 8.42
CA LEU A 100 1.87 12.98 7.80
C LEU A 100 2.67 14.10 8.52
N PRO A 101 2.95 13.93 9.83
CA PRO A 101 3.73 14.90 10.57
C PRO A 101 5.16 14.98 10.07
N ALA A 102 5.74 16.20 10.03
CA ALA A 102 7.12 16.43 9.67
C ALA A 102 7.75 17.52 10.56
N TRP A 103 8.90 17.22 11.14
CA TRP A 103 9.64 18.16 11.96
C TRP A 103 10.43 19.17 11.15
N LYS A 104 10.43 20.41 11.60
CA LYS A 104 11.44 21.39 11.18
C LYS A 104 12.75 21.08 11.87
N ALA A 105 13.88 21.27 11.16
CA ALA A 105 15.22 20.92 11.65
C ALA A 105 15.59 21.55 13.01
N ASN A 106 14.96 22.68 13.37
CA ASN A 106 15.19 23.33 14.67
C ASN A 106 14.45 22.68 15.85
N GLY A 107 13.64 21.63 15.62
CA GLY A 107 12.87 20.92 16.63
C GLY A 107 11.73 21.72 17.29
N ARG A 108 11.40 22.92 16.76
CA ARG A 108 10.39 23.81 17.35
C ARG A 108 9.06 23.83 16.64
N VAL A 109 8.99 23.28 15.46
CA VAL A 109 7.78 23.29 14.60
C VAL A 109 7.55 21.90 14.04
N VAL A 110 6.31 21.46 14.06
CA VAL A 110 5.83 20.27 13.38
C VAL A 110 4.81 20.73 12.34
N SER A 111 5.01 20.39 11.07
CA SER A 111 3.97 20.51 10.05
C SER A 111 3.17 19.23 9.95
N PHE A 112 1.90 19.32 9.58
CA PHE A 112 1.00 18.19 9.38
C PHE A 112 -0.17 18.59 8.47
N PHE A 113 -0.86 17.62 7.92
CA PHE A 113 -2.05 17.85 7.12
C PHE A 113 -3.30 17.56 7.96
N ALA A 114 -4.32 18.41 7.83
CA ALA A 114 -5.63 18.17 8.42
C ALA A 114 -6.70 18.93 7.63
N GLY A 115 -7.82 18.25 7.30
CA GLY A 115 -8.96 18.87 6.62
C GLY A 115 -8.63 19.47 5.23
N GLY A 116 -7.68 18.88 4.50
CA GLY A 116 -7.24 19.39 3.19
C GLY A 116 -6.29 20.60 3.25
N THR A 117 -5.80 20.95 4.42
CA THR A 117 -4.89 22.08 4.66
C THR A 117 -3.57 21.58 5.26
N LEU A 118 -2.45 22.09 4.77
CA LEU A 118 -1.14 21.95 5.41
C LEU A 118 -1.02 22.98 6.54
N LYS A 119 -0.78 22.49 7.74
CA LYS A 119 -0.74 23.28 8.98
C LYS A 119 0.63 23.16 9.65
N GLN A 120 0.91 24.07 10.57
CA GLN A 120 2.06 23.95 11.46
C GLN A 120 1.64 24.14 12.91
N LEU A 121 2.22 23.33 13.79
CA LEU A 121 2.15 23.44 15.24
C LEU A 121 3.46 24.01 15.78
N SER A 122 3.40 25.11 16.47
CA SER A 122 4.54 25.68 17.20
C SER A 122 4.63 25.04 18.59
N ARG A 123 5.83 24.50 18.91
CA ARG A 123 6.09 23.83 20.18
C ARG A 123 6.23 24.80 21.36
N SER A 124 6.53 26.08 21.10
CA SER A 124 6.78 27.07 22.14
C SER A 124 5.50 27.61 22.79
N ASP A 125 4.44 27.72 22.01
CA ASP A 125 3.15 28.30 22.44
C ASP A 125 1.95 27.36 22.22
N GLY A 126 2.17 26.19 21.57
CA GLY A 126 1.13 25.21 21.27
C GLY A 126 0.15 25.65 20.19
N LEU A 127 0.42 26.76 19.47
CA LEU A 127 -0.49 27.28 18.46
C LEU A 127 -0.39 26.53 17.14
N VAL A 128 -1.56 26.19 16.59
CA VAL A 128 -1.71 25.66 15.24
C VAL A 128 -2.05 26.80 14.28
N ARG A 129 -1.36 26.84 13.11
CA ARG A 129 -1.60 27.85 12.06
C ARG A 129 -1.70 27.16 10.72
N ASP A 130 -2.61 27.62 9.90
CA ASP A 130 -2.74 27.19 8.52
C ASP A 130 -1.63 27.81 7.68
N LEU A 131 -1.00 26.98 6.84
CA LEU A 131 0.05 27.42 5.92
C LEU A 131 -0.48 27.59 4.50
N ILE A 132 -1.19 26.57 4.00
CA ILE A 132 -1.72 26.57 2.63
C ILE A 132 -2.75 25.45 2.45
N ASP A 133 -3.70 25.65 1.53
CA ASP A 133 -4.61 24.61 1.07
C ASP A 133 -3.84 23.54 0.28
N ALA A 134 -3.95 22.30 0.72
CA ALA A 134 -3.23 21.16 0.16
C ALA A 134 -4.11 19.90 0.20
N PRO A 135 -5.17 19.83 -0.62
CA PRO A 135 -6.03 18.66 -0.71
C PRO A 135 -5.26 17.46 -1.24
N GLY A 136 -5.60 16.26 -0.74
CA GLY A 136 -4.92 15.02 -1.15
C GLY A 136 -3.49 14.92 -0.60
N ALA A 137 -3.32 15.18 0.69
CA ALA A 137 -2.03 15.14 1.39
C ALA A 137 -1.13 13.96 0.98
N ALA A 138 0.11 14.24 0.61
CA ALA A 138 1.08 13.23 0.16
C ALA A 138 2.51 13.54 0.66
N GLY A 139 2.63 14.08 1.88
CA GLY A 139 3.90 14.32 2.56
C GLY A 139 4.44 15.75 2.47
N ALA A 140 5.25 16.10 3.48
CA ALA A 140 5.94 17.38 3.54
C ALA A 140 7.32 17.24 4.20
N ALA A 141 8.28 18.13 3.84
CA ALA A 141 9.62 18.17 4.43
C ALA A 141 10.16 19.59 4.48
N TRP A 142 10.76 19.97 5.62
CA TRP A 142 11.36 21.27 5.80
C TRP A 142 12.79 21.32 5.27
N LEU A 143 13.07 22.20 4.34
CA LEU A 143 14.43 22.46 3.86
C LEU A 143 15.26 23.26 4.89
N PRO A 144 16.61 23.17 4.85
CA PRO A 144 17.49 23.90 5.76
C PRO A 144 17.32 25.42 5.69
N ASP A 145 16.93 25.97 4.55
CA ASP A 145 16.67 27.39 4.35
C ASP A 145 15.33 27.89 4.95
N GLY A 146 14.58 26.98 5.57
CA GLY A 146 13.30 27.26 6.21
C GLY A 146 12.10 27.24 5.28
N SER A 147 12.25 26.94 3.99
CA SER A 147 11.15 26.65 3.09
C SER A 147 10.59 25.24 3.31
N LEU A 148 9.37 24.99 2.88
CA LEU A 148 8.67 23.74 3.09
C LEU A 148 8.34 23.10 1.73
N LEU A 149 8.85 21.90 1.51
CA LEU A 149 8.40 21.04 0.42
C LEU A 149 7.10 20.34 0.82
N PHE A 150 6.16 20.21 -0.09
CA PHE A 150 4.93 19.46 0.14
C PHE A 150 4.43 18.84 -1.16
N ALA A 151 3.63 17.79 -1.02
CA ALA A 151 2.98 17.11 -2.11
C ALA A 151 1.48 17.01 -1.85
N THR A 152 0.71 17.04 -2.92
CA THR A 152 -0.71 16.73 -2.96
C THR A 152 -0.93 15.41 -3.69
N GLY A 153 -2.14 14.88 -3.72
CA GLY A 153 -2.42 13.57 -4.35
C GLY A 153 -2.08 13.49 -5.84
N THR A 154 -1.86 14.64 -6.50
CA THR A 154 -1.53 14.74 -7.93
C THR A 154 -0.49 15.83 -8.17
N GLY A 155 0.27 15.72 -9.26
CA GLY A 155 1.21 16.74 -9.67
C GLY A 155 2.61 16.65 -9.06
N PRO A 156 3.44 17.70 -9.22
CA PRO A 156 4.82 17.73 -8.77
C PRO A 156 4.95 17.99 -7.26
N ILE A 157 6.16 17.80 -6.72
CA ILE A 157 6.52 18.36 -5.43
C ILE A 157 6.54 19.88 -5.54
N ARG A 158 5.92 20.54 -4.57
CA ARG A 158 5.84 22.00 -4.48
C ARG A 158 6.68 22.52 -3.33
N ARG A 159 7.15 23.76 -3.45
CA ARG A 159 7.91 24.46 -2.43
C ARG A 159 7.16 25.72 -2.01
N LEU A 160 6.91 25.82 -0.70
CA LEU A 160 6.35 27.01 -0.06
C LEU A 160 7.49 27.81 0.58
N GLN A 161 7.69 29.05 0.12
CA GLN A 161 8.67 29.97 0.67
C GLN A 161 8.10 31.37 0.75
N ASN A 162 8.06 31.96 1.94
CA ASN A 162 7.52 33.32 2.16
C ASN A 162 6.12 33.56 1.58
N GLY A 163 5.25 32.54 1.66
CA GLY A 163 3.88 32.59 1.12
C GLY A 163 3.78 32.36 -0.39
N VAL A 164 4.89 32.15 -1.10
CA VAL A 164 4.93 31.87 -2.53
C VAL A 164 5.11 30.36 -2.75
N VAL A 165 4.33 29.81 -3.67
CA VAL A 165 4.41 28.39 -4.08
C VAL A 165 5.05 28.30 -5.44
N THR A 166 6.04 27.41 -5.57
CA THR A 166 6.70 27.08 -6.84
C THR A 166 6.83 25.57 -6.97
N ASP A 167 6.95 25.06 -8.19
CA ASP A 167 7.24 23.65 -8.42
C ASP A 167 8.71 23.35 -8.09
N ALA A 168 8.95 22.28 -7.35
CA ALA A 168 10.28 21.82 -6.94
C ALA A 168 10.71 20.56 -7.69
N SER A 169 9.80 19.86 -8.38
CA SER A 169 10.08 18.73 -9.26
C SER A 169 9.31 18.86 -10.57
N VAL A 170 9.67 18.09 -11.57
CA VAL A 170 9.04 18.12 -12.90
C VAL A 170 8.38 16.77 -13.18
N ILE A 171 7.07 16.77 -13.47
CA ILE A 171 6.36 15.57 -13.95
C ILE A 171 6.90 15.22 -15.34
N LYS A 172 7.51 14.05 -15.45
CA LYS A 172 8.04 13.53 -16.72
C LYS A 172 6.99 12.69 -17.45
N PRO A 173 7.09 12.52 -18.75
CA PRO A 173 6.28 11.52 -19.45
C PRO A 173 6.41 10.15 -18.78
N GLY A 174 5.29 9.53 -18.45
CA GLY A 174 5.23 8.28 -17.70
C GLY A 174 5.17 8.43 -16.17
N ASP A 175 5.17 9.67 -15.64
CA ASP A 175 4.91 9.93 -14.22
C ASP A 175 3.43 10.27 -14.00
N GLN A 176 2.76 9.58 -13.08
CA GLN A 176 1.39 9.94 -12.65
C GLN A 176 1.40 11.02 -11.58
N ARG A 177 2.31 10.91 -10.59
CA ARG A 177 2.38 11.84 -9.46
C ARG A 177 3.72 11.76 -8.75
N HIS A 178 4.04 12.81 -7.99
CA HIS A 178 5.14 12.86 -7.06
C HIS A 178 4.63 13.00 -5.62
N ALA A 179 5.26 12.31 -4.66
CA ALA A 179 4.81 12.26 -3.27
C ALA A 179 5.98 12.10 -2.30
N PHE A 180 5.73 12.37 -1.01
CA PHE A 180 6.62 12.13 0.11
C PHE A 180 8.02 12.70 -0.10
N PRO A 181 8.14 14.05 -0.22
CA PRO A 181 9.46 14.69 -0.25
C PRO A 181 10.18 14.48 1.08
N GLU A 182 11.51 14.28 1.00
CA GLU A 182 12.39 14.13 2.16
C GLU A 182 13.73 14.82 1.87
N VAL A 183 14.34 15.44 2.87
CA VAL A 183 15.62 16.14 2.72
C VAL A 183 16.77 15.14 2.69
N ALA A 184 17.62 15.24 1.68
CA ALA A 184 18.81 14.40 1.52
C ALA A 184 20.11 15.14 1.90
N GLY A 185 20.10 15.87 3.00
CA GLY A 185 21.24 16.68 3.46
C GLY A 185 21.65 17.74 2.42
N ASP A 186 22.94 17.86 2.18
CA ASP A 186 23.51 18.80 1.19
C ASP A 186 23.28 18.36 -0.26
N LEU A 187 22.84 17.12 -0.49
CA LEU A 187 22.51 16.62 -1.83
C LEU A 187 21.25 17.25 -2.42
N GLY A 188 20.34 17.75 -1.57
CA GLY A 188 19.06 18.29 -1.97
C GLY A 188 17.88 17.54 -1.34
N PHE A 189 16.98 17.00 -2.14
CA PHE A 189 15.84 16.24 -1.61
C PHE A 189 15.51 15.03 -2.48
N ILE A 190 14.87 14.06 -1.86
CA ILE A 190 14.33 12.86 -2.52
C ILE A 190 12.80 12.88 -2.47
N TYR A 191 12.16 12.13 -3.36
CA TYR A 191 10.73 11.95 -3.39
C TYR A 191 10.36 10.64 -4.09
N ILE A 192 9.11 10.22 -4.00
CA ILE A 192 8.56 9.08 -4.73
C ILE A 192 7.87 9.59 -6.00
N ALA A 193 8.30 9.09 -7.15
CA ALA A 193 7.58 9.16 -8.41
C ALA A 193 6.76 7.88 -8.58
N THR A 194 5.44 7.98 -8.73
CA THR A 194 4.58 6.88 -9.15
C THR A 194 4.47 6.93 -10.66
N LEU A 195 4.84 5.84 -11.32
CA LEU A 195 4.86 5.72 -12.78
C LEU A 195 3.50 5.20 -13.29
N ASP A 196 3.21 5.39 -14.57
CA ASP A 196 1.99 4.88 -15.25
C ASP A 196 1.85 3.35 -15.12
N SER A 197 2.97 2.64 -15.02
CA SER A 197 3.00 1.20 -14.74
C SER A 197 2.60 0.81 -13.30
N GLY A 198 2.28 1.77 -12.44
CA GLY A 198 2.05 1.57 -11.01
C GLY A 198 3.34 1.35 -10.19
N ARG A 199 4.51 1.27 -10.83
CA ARG A 199 5.80 1.17 -10.13
C ARG A 199 6.13 2.50 -9.43
N GLN A 200 6.83 2.40 -8.32
CA GLN A 200 7.32 3.56 -7.58
C GLN A 200 8.85 3.63 -7.63
N ALA A 201 9.37 4.80 -7.93
CA ALA A 201 10.80 5.08 -7.95
C ALA A 201 11.15 6.16 -6.92
N VAL A 202 12.20 5.93 -6.13
CA VAL A 202 12.84 6.97 -5.34
C VAL A 202 13.66 7.82 -6.28
N ARG A 203 13.39 9.11 -6.31
CA ARG A 203 14.07 10.07 -7.19
C ARG A 203 14.77 11.15 -6.38
N LEU A 204 16.01 11.49 -6.75
CA LEU A 204 16.83 12.54 -6.13
C LEU A 204 16.79 13.79 -7.01
N VAL A 205 16.55 14.96 -6.39
CA VAL A 205 16.77 16.28 -6.96
C VAL A 205 18.03 16.87 -6.35
N SER A 206 19.06 17.08 -7.17
CA SER A 206 20.35 17.62 -6.75
C SER A 206 20.88 18.60 -7.78
N GLY A 207 21.21 19.84 -7.37
CA GLY A 207 21.71 20.86 -8.29
C GLY A 207 20.79 21.17 -9.48
N GLY A 208 19.47 21.02 -9.31
CA GLY A 208 18.48 21.20 -10.38
C GLY A 208 18.32 20.02 -11.35
N HIS A 209 19.02 18.92 -11.09
CA HIS A 209 18.92 17.67 -11.87
C HIS A 209 18.16 16.59 -11.10
N GLU A 210 17.32 15.83 -11.82
CA GLU A 210 16.58 14.72 -11.26
C GLU A 210 17.09 13.38 -11.78
N ARG A 211 17.28 12.41 -10.87
CA ARG A 211 17.67 11.03 -11.21
C ARG A 211 16.94 10.00 -10.39
N ASP A 212 16.69 8.85 -10.95
CA ASP A 212 16.15 7.69 -10.25
C ASP A 212 17.27 7.01 -9.44
N LEU A 213 17.00 6.71 -8.16
CA LEU A 213 17.93 6.03 -7.26
C LEU A 213 17.61 4.55 -7.13
N ALA A 214 16.34 4.20 -6.90
CA ALA A 214 15.89 2.84 -6.66
C ALA A 214 14.41 2.66 -6.98
N THR A 215 14.02 1.44 -7.28
CA THR A 215 12.62 1.02 -7.18
C THR A 215 12.31 0.75 -5.72
N SER A 216 11.18 1.25 -5.23
CA SER A 216 10.74 1.09 -3.84
C SER A 216 9.26 0.77 -3.78
N SER A 217 8.83 0.15 -2.67
CA SER A 217 7.41 -0.01 -2.35
C SER A 217 6.88 1.12 -1.46
N SER A 218 7.76 2.00 -0.95
CA SER A 218 7.39 3.07 -0.03
C SER A 218 8.17 4.36 -0.30
N HIS A 219 7.78 5.42 0.42
CA HIS A 219 8.64 6.59 0.58
C HIS A 219 10.02 6.18 1.15
N ALA A 220 10.99 7.05 1.00
CA ALA A 220 12.33 6.83 1.51
C ALA A 220 12.74 7.97 2.45
N GLN A 221 13.52 7.66 3.49
CA GLN A 221 14.12 8.64 4.38
C GLN A 221 15.65 8.61 4.25
N PHE A 222 16.28 9.78 4.29
CA PHE A 222 17.73 9.91 4.26
C PHE A 222 18.26 10.11 5.67
N VAL A 223 19.06 9.17 6.15
CA VAL A 223 19.62 9.21 7.50
C VAL A 223 21.10 8.86 7.47
N ASP A 224 21.92 9.80 7.89
CA ASP A 224 23.37 9.60 8.10
C ASP A 224 24.07 8.90 6.91
N GLY A 225 23.84 9.45 5.71
CA GLY A 225 24.41 8.94 4.47
C GLY A 225 23.71 7.71 3.87
N HIS A 226 22.64 7.24 4.46
CA HIS A 226 21.92 6.07 3.99
C HIS A 226 20.50 6.42 3.58
N LEU A 227 20.03 5.75 2.54
CA LEU A 227 18.63 5.72 2.17
C LEU A 227 17.95 4.55 2.90
N VAL A 228 16.88 4.85 3.62
CA VAL A 228 16.03 3.87 4.33
C VAL A 228 14.69 3.82 3.63
N PHE A 229 14.27 2.65 3.16
CA PHE A 229 13.03 2.47 2.40
C PHE A 229 12.55 1.02 2.43
N VAL A 230 11.31 0.76 2.05
CA VAL A 230 10.77 -0.60 1.98
C VAL A 230 10.97 -1.18 0.58
N ARG A 231 11.58 -2.35 0.53
CA ARG A 231 11.73 -3.18 -0.67
C ARG A 231 11.26 -4.60 -0.36
N GLU A 232 10.36 -5.14 -1.18
CA GLU A 232 9.88 -6.53 -1.03
C GLU A 232 9.49 -6.89 0.42
N ASN A 233 8.69 -6.03 1.07
CA ASN A 233 8.20 -6.20 2.43
C ASN A 233 9.27 -6.10 3.56
N ALA A 234 10.50 -5.75 3.23
CA ALA A 234 11.56 -5.48 4.19
C ALA A 234 11.92 -3.99 4.20
N LEU A 235 12.07 -3.41 5.39
CA LEU A 235 12.71 -2.12 5.55
C LEU A 235 14.21 -2.33 5.38
N VAL A 236 14.80 -1.67 4.42
CA VAL A 236 16.21 -1.81 4.08
C VAL A 236 16.93 -0.47 4.19
N MET A 237 18.22 -0.51 4.47
CA MET A 237 19.10 0.64 4.32
C MET A 237 20.13 0.37 3.22
N GLN A 238 20.49 1.41 2.47
CA GLN A 238 21.55 1.35 1.46
C GLN A 238 22.33 2.68 1.45
N LEU A 239 23.65 2.60 1.32
CA LEU A 239 24.52 3.78 1.30
C LEU A 239 24.24 4.63 0.06
N LEU A 240 24.02 5.93 0.25
CA LEU A 240 23.93 6.93 -0.81
C LEU A 240 25.26 7.71 -0.83
N ASP A 241 26.04 7.53 -1.87
CA ASP A 241 27.29 8.24 -2.07
C ASP A 241 27.00 9.74 -2.30
N ALA A 242 27.44 10.57 -1.36
CA ALA A 242 27.22 12.01 -1.41
C ALA A 242 27.95 12.71 -2.58
N THR A 243 29.00 12.09 -3.14
CA THR A 243 29.77 12.67 -4.24
C THR A 243 29.10 12.41 -5.58
N THR A 244 28.65 11.18 -5.79
CA THR A 244 28.03 10.74 -7.05
C THR A 244 26.52 10.85 -7.04
N GLY A 245 25.89 10.93 -5.85
CA GLY A 245 24.45 10.88 -5.66
C GLY A 245 23.84 9.56 -6.15
N THR A 246 24.56 8.44 -6.00
CA THR A 246 24.12 7.11 -6.40
C THR A 246 24.13 6.14 -5.23
N LEU A 247 23.26 5.14 -5.26
CA LEU A 247 23.29 4.08 -4.24
C LEU A 247 24.47 3.15 -4.49
N THR A 248 25.19 2.83 -3.42
CA THR A 248 26.37 1.96 -3.46
C THR A 248 26.24 0.82 -2.45
N GLY A 249 26.99 -0.25 -2.66
CA GLY A 249 26.96 -1.43 -1.80
C GLY A 249 25.65 -2.22 -1.88
N ARG A 250 25.54 -3.22 -1.01
CA ARG A 250 24.32 -4.04 -0.89
C ARG A 250 23.35 -3.40 0.09
N SER A 251 22.05 -3.54 -0.18
CA SER A 251 21.03 -3.16 0.79
C SER A 251 21.05 -4.10 2.01
N THR A 252 20.96 -3.54 3.22
CA THR A 252 20.94 -4.30 4.48
C THR A 252 19.52 -4.26 5.07
N PRO A 253 18.89 -5.40 5.37
CA PRO A 253 17.59 -5.42 6.00
C PRO A 253 17.67 -4.96 7.47
N LEU A 254 16.73 -4.12 7.89
CA LEU A 254 16.59 -3.59 9.24
C LEU A 254 15.41 -4.22 9.99
N ALA A 255 14.27 -4.33 9.31
CA ALA A 255 13.04 -4.92 9.83
C ALA A 255 12.25 -5.59 8.71
N PHE A 256 11.43 -6.57 9.07
CA PHE A 256 10.52 -7.27 8.17
C PHE A 256 9.07 -6.93 8.50
N ASN A 257 8.18 -7.14 7.54
CA ASN A 257 6.75 -6.87 7.67
C ASN A 257 6.42 -5.40 7.96
N VAL A 258 7.18 -4.48 7.42
CA VAL A 258 6.88 -3.05 7.56
C VAL A 258 5.71 -2.71 6.66
N GLY A 259 4.68 -2.10 7.23
CA GLY A 259 3.50 -1.71 6.50
C GLY A 259 3.77 -0.59 5.51
N VAL A 260 3.01 -0.60 4.42
CA VAL A 260 3.02 0.47 3.41
C VAL A 260 1.58 0.73 2.99
N SER A 261 1.18 1.99 2.94
CA SER A 261 -0.13 2.39 2.42
C SER A 261 -0.20 2.21 0.89
N PRO A 262 -1.39 2.10 0.30
CA PRO A 262 -1.55 2.09 -1.15
C PRO A 262 -0.94 3.32 -1.85
N ALA A 263 -0.83 4.43 -1.12
CA ALA A 263 -0.22 5.65 -1.62
C ALA A 263 1.32 5.62 -1.62
N GLY A 264 1.95 4.59 -1.02
CA GLY A 264 3.41 4.48 -0.90
C GLY A 264 3.96 5.11 0.39
N HIS A 265 3.12 5.44 1.38
CA HIS A 265 3.58 5.83 2.71
C HIS A 265 4.03 4.59 3.48
N GLY A 266 5.31 4.47 3.79
CA GLY A 266 5.86 3.39 4.63
C GLY A 266 5.61 3.70 6.11
N PHE A 267 5.21 2.70 6.88
CA PHE A 267 4.94 2.87 8.31
C PHE A 267 6.25 2.80 9.09
N PHE A 268 7.13 3.77 8.87
CA PHE A 268 8.37 3.89 9.61
C PHE A 268 8.82 5.35 9.74
N ALA A 269 9.58 5.60 10.77
CA ALA A 269 10.29 6.86 11.00
C ALA A 269 11.72 6.55 11.45
N ALA A 270 12.70 7.19 10.85
CA ALA A 270 14.11 6.98 11.13
C ALA A 270 14.82 8.29 11.46
N SER A 271 15.74 8.22 12.43
CA SER A 271 16.69 9.26 12.78
C SER A 271 18.07 8.62 12.95
N ARG A 272 19.09 9.40 13.33
CA ARG A 272 20.45 8.85 13.53
C ARG A 272 20.50 7.72 14.57
N ARG A 273 19.69 7.79 15.63
CA ARG A 273 19.72 6.86 16.76
C ARG A 273 18.51 5.95 16.82
N LEU A 274 17.38 6.39 16.31
CA LEU A 274 16.11 5.73 16.48
C LEU A 274 15.53 5.29 15.14
N LEU A 275 15.00 4.09 15.10
CA LEU A 275 14.20 3.57 14.01
C LEU A 275 12.91 3.02 14.62
N ALA A 276 11.78 3.61 14.25
CA ALA A 276 10.46 3.12 14.60
C ALA A 276 9.77 2.55 13.36
N TRP A 277 9.06 1.45 13.50
CA TRP A 277 8.26 0.90 12.39
C TRP A 277 6.97 0.26 12.89
N GLY A 278 5.91 0.44 12.12
CA GLY A 278 4.66 -0.29 12.25
C GLY A 278 4.73 -1.56 11.40
N ALA A 279 4.47 -2.70 12.01
CA ALA A 279 4.23 -3.90 11.22
C ALA A 279 2.99 -3.67 10.36
N ALA A 280 3.00 -4.17 9.12
CA ALA A 280 1.74 -4.37 8.43
C ALA A 280 0.87 -5.22 9.38
N ALA A 281 -0.19 -4.64 9.93
CA ALA A 281 -1.12 -5.44 10.72
C ALA A 281 -1.54 -6.59 9.81
N PRO A 282 -1.49 -7.84 10.24
CA PRO A 282 -2.15 -8.89 9.50
C PRO A 282 -3.60 -8.42 9.38
N ARG A 283 -4.03 -8.16 8.15
CA ARG A 283 -5.41 -7.73 7.87
C ARG A 283 -6.31 -8.93 8.05
N MET A 284 -6.45 -9.36 9.34
CA MET A 284 -7.26 -10.52 9.64
C MET A 284 -8.69 -10.22 9.23
N ARG A 285 -9.12 -10.93 8.23
CA ARG A 285 -10.47 -10.91 7.70
C ARG A 285 -11.08 -12.28 7.89
N GLN A 286 -12.37 -12.33 7.80
CA GLN A 286 -13.12 -13.59 7.86
C GLN A 286 -14.13 -13.63 6.73
N LEU A 287 -14.39 -14.81 6.24
CA LEU A 287 -15.48 -15.03 5.33
C LEU A 287 -16.81 -14.90 6.08
N ALA A 288 -17.81 -14.32 5.43
CA ALA A 288 -19.14 -14.16 6.00
C ALA A 288 -20.22 -14.33 4.94
N TRP A 289 -21.22 -15.14 5.25
CA TRP A 289 -22.44 -15.26 4.47
C TRP A 289 -23.47 -14.23 4.92
N ALA A 290 -24.13 -13.58 3.97
CA ALA A 290 -25.33 -12.79 4.23
C ALA A 290 -26.39 -13.02 3.15
N GLY A 291 -27.65 -12.83 3.50
CA GLY A 291 -28.74 -12.81 2.54
C GLY A 291 -28.78 -11.50 1.77
N THR A 292 -29.05 -11.54 0.45
CA THR A 292 -29.13 -10.34 -0.41
C THR A 292 -30.41 -9.52 -0.19
N ARG A 293 -31.31 -10.00 0.66
CA ARG A 293 -32.57 -9.34 1.08
C ARG A 293 -32.58 -9.01 2.58
N GLY A 294 -31.44 -9.04 3.23
CA GLY A 294 -31.30 -8.91 4.68
C GLY A 294 -31.22 -10.27 5.38
N GLY A 295 -31.05 -10.23 6.69
CA GLY A 295 -30.92 -11.40 7.56
C GLY A 295 -29.60 -11.46 8.29
N PRO A 296 -29.38 -12.51 9.10
CA PRO A 296 -28.17 -12.61 9.92
C PRO A 296 -26.92 -12.83 9.05
N VAL A 297 -25.84 -12.23 9.49
CA VAL A 297 -24.50 -12.46 8.93
C VAL A 297 -23.88 -13.66 9.66
N THR A 298 -23.48 -14.68 8.93
CA THR A 298 -22.85 -15.89 9.48
C THR A 298 -21.40 -15.96 9.05
N ARG A 299 -20.48 -15.92 10.01
CA ARG A 299 -19.05 -16.04 9.76
C ARG A 299 -18.67 -17.49 9.43
N VAL A 300 -17.70 -17.67 8.54
CA VAL A 300 -17.27 -18.97 8.01
C VAL A 300 -15.75 -19.03 7.99
N GLY A 301 -15.20 -20.19 8.38
CA GLY A 301 -13.76 -20.42 8.41
C GLY A 301 -13.03 -19.63 9.50
N GLU A 302 -11.73 -19.87 9.60
CA GLU A 302 -10.86 -19.15 10.53
C GLU A 302 -10.45 -17.79 9.93
N PRO A 303 -10.19 -16.78 10.77
CA PRO A 303 -9.60 -15.54 10.32
C PRO A 303 -8.25 -15.73 9.62
N ALA A 304 -8.07 -15.09 8.46
CA ALA A 304 -6.82 -15.07 7.71
C ALA A 304 -6.68 -13.74 6.95
N ASP A 305 -5.54 -13.51 6.33
CA ASP A 305 -5.36 -12.34 5.45
C ASP A 305 -5.95 -12.63 4.06
N TYR A 306 -7.29 -12.69 4.01
CA TYR A 306 -8.05 -12.91 2.78
C TYR A 306 -8.04 -11.68 1.89
N TRP A 307 -7.78 -11.88 0.59
CA TRP A 307 -7.74 -10.82 -0.42
C TRP A 307 -8.87 -10.90 -1.43
N GLN A 308 -9.20 -12.11 -1.87
CA GLN A 308 -10.22 -12.34 -2.89
C GLN A 308 -10.99 -13.62 -2.60
N VAL A 309 -12.26 -13.64 -3.03
CA VAL A 309 -13.13 -14.80 -2.92
C VAL A 309 -13.95 -14.98 -4.20
N ARG A 310 -14.03 -16.21 -4.70
CA ARG A 310 -14.89 -16.61 -5.82
C ARG A 310 -15.57 -17.93 -5.52
N LEU A 311 -16.89 -17.93 -5.54
CA LEU A 311 -17.68 -19.14 -5.38
C LEU A 311 -17.58 -20.03 -6.63
N SER A 312 -17.50 -21.33 -6.42
CA SER A 312 -17.64 -22.30 -7.50
C SER A 312 -19.05 -22.25 -8.10
N PRO A 313 -19.26 -22.72 -9.36
CA PRO A 313 -20.58 -22.77 -9.95
C PRO A 313 -21.60 -23.63 -9.16
N SER A 314 -21.12 -24.50 -8.28
CA SER A 314 -21.93 -25.32 -7.38
C SER A 314 -22.28 -24.65 -6.05
N ASP A 315 -21.61 -23.56 -5.68
CA ASP A 315 -21.59 -22.91 -4.36
C ASP A 315 -21.03 -23.79 -3.22
N PHE A 316 -20.47 -24.95 -3.53
CA PHE A 316 -19.92 -25.86 -2.51
C PHE A 316 -18.48 -25.58 -2.16
N GLU A 317 -17.80 -24.78 -2.94
CA GLU A 317 -16.39 -24.43 -2.75
C GLU A 317 -16.18 -22.95 -3.03
N ALA A 318 -15.17 -22.38 -2.39
CA ALA A 318 -14.67 -21.05 -2.70
C ALA A 318 -13.18 -21.11 -3.08
N ALA A 319 -12.81 -20.48 -4.19
CA ALA A 319 -11.44 -20.17 -4.49
C ALA A 319 -11.09 -18.84 -3.82
N LEU A 320 -9.96 -18.81 -3.13
CA LEU A 320 -9.53 -17.71 -2.26
C LEU A 320 -8.12 -17.28 -2.64
N THR A 321 -7.85 -16.00 -2.61
CA THR A 321 -6.49 -15.47 -2.52
C THR A 321 -6.21 -15.14 -1.06
N ILE A 322 -5.18 -15.75 -0.48
CA ILE A 322 -4.77 -15.56 0.91
C ILE A 322 -3.29 -15.19 0.92
N LEU A 323 -2.90 -14.22 1.76
CA LEU A 323 -1.50 -13.98 2.04
C LEU A 323 -0.98 -15.08 2.97
N ASP A 324 -0.08 -15.92 2.47
CA ASP A 324 0.57 -16.96 3.26
C ASP A 324 1.41 -16.31 4.37
N PRO A 325 1.15 -16.61 5.66
CA PRO A 325 1.86 -15.96 6.76
C PRO A 325 3.35 -16.33 6.85
N LEU A 326 3.75 -17.47 6.30
CA LEU A 326 5.13 -17.97 6.34
C LEU A 326 5.93 -17.51 5.13
N LEU A 327 5.37 -17.69 3.93
CA LEU A 327 6.04 -17.36 2.68
C LEU A 327 5.90 -15.88 2.30
N ARG A 328 4.91 -15.18 2.88
CA ARG A 328 4.59 -13.77 2.61
C ARG A 328 4.28 -13.51 1.13
N THR A 329 3.75 -14.53 0.46
CA THR A 329 3.24 -14.46 -0.91
C THR A 329 1.72 -14.57 -0.92
N LEU A 330 1.08 -13.95 -1.88
CA LEU A 330 -0.32 -14.23 -2.18
C LEU A 330 -0.39 -15.59 -2.85
N ASP A 331 -1.28 -16.44 -2.37
CA ASP A 331 -1.45 -17.78 -2.90
C ASP A 331 -2.92 -18.12 -3.07
N VAL A 332 -3.20 -19.00 -4.02
CA VAL A 332 -4.55 -19.46 -4.30
C VAL A 332 -4.87 -20.72 -3.49
N PHE A 333 -5.99 -20.67 -2.79
CA PHE A 333 -6.53 -21.74 -1.97
C PHE A 333 -7.94 -22.12 -2.42
N VAL A 334 -8.37 -23.33 -2.09
CA VAL A 334 -9.75 -23.79 -2.23
C VAL A 334 -10.27 -24.18 -0.85
N LEU A 335 -11.44 -23.64 -0.49
CA LEU A 335 -12.15 -23.92 0.76
C LEU A 335 -13.46 -24.63 0.46
N PRO A 336 -13.67 -25.87 0.95
CA PRO A 336 -15.00 -26.50 0.97
C PRO A 336 -15.94 -25.72 1.90
N LEU A 337 -17.16 -25.45 1.44
CA LEU A 337 -18.18 -24.68 2.18
C LEU A 337 -19.30 -25.55 2.75
N THR A 338 -19.24 -26.86 2.49
CA THR A 338 -20.28 -27.83 2.88
C THR A 338 -20.17 -28.31 4.31
N GLU A 339 -19.02 -28.16 4.93
CA GLU A 339 -18.74 -28.67 6.27
C GLU A 339 -18.13 -27.59 7.15
N VAL A 340 -18.50 -27.59 8.43
CA VAL A 340 -17.97 -26.65 9.42
C VAL A 340 -16.59 -27.13 9.89
N GLY A 341 -15.59 -26.25 9.83
CA GLY A 341 -14.25 -26.52 10.39
C GLY A 341 -13.17 -26.96 9.41
N PHE A 342 -13.45 -26.96 8.09
CA PHE A 342 -12.41 -27.18 7.09
C PHE A 342 -11.48 -25.97 6.94
N ALA A 343 -10.18 -26.24 6.86
CA ALA A 343 -9.17 -25.26 6.53
C ALA A 343 -9.05 -25.10 5.00
N PRO A 344 -8.75 -23.90 4.50
CA PRO A 344 -8.43 -23.70 3.09
C PRO A 344 -7.23 -24.58 2.69
N ARG A 345 -7.39 -25.34 1.59
CA ARG A 345 -6.32 -26.12 1.01
C ARG A 345 -5.61 -25.30 -0.06
N ARG A 346 -4.29 -25.16 0.07
CA ARG A 346 -3.49 -24.46 -0.92
C ARG A 346 -3.56 -25.17 -2.27
N LEU A 347 -3.92 -24.42 -3.32
CA LEU A 347 -3.97 -24.90 -4.70
C LEU A 347 -2.68 -24.55 -5.44
N SER A 348 -2.21 -23.32 -5.34
CA SER A 348 -0.94 -22.90 -5.94
C SER A 348 0.24 -23.52 -5.20
N THR A 349 1.32 -23.90 -5.93
CA THR A 349 2.47 -24.61 -5.35
C THR A 349 3.81 -23.90 -5.59
N ALA A 350 3.82 -22.82 -6.36
CA ALA A 350 5.02 -22.03 -6.60
C ALA A 350 5.37 -21.18 -5.37
N LEU A 351 6.61 -20.73 -5.28
CA LEU A 351 7.08 -19.80 -4.25
C LEU A 351 6.84 -18.32 -4.64
N SER A 352 6.30 -18.08 -5.83
CA SER A 352 5.94 -16.76 -6.34
C SER A 352 4.49 -16.43 -6.01
N ALA A 353 4.12 -15.14 -6.10
CA ALA A 353 2.75 -14.71 -5.86
C ALA A 353 1.79 -15.25 -6.94
N ASP A 354 0.67 -15.82 -6.48
CA ASP A 354 -0.42 -16.32 -7.28
C ASP A 354 -1.75 -15.72 -6.78
N SER A 355 -2.58 -15.18 -7.67
CA SER A 355 -3.78 -14.39 -7.28
C SER A 355 -4.88 -14.43 -8.33
N ASP A 356 -5.99 -13.73 -8.04
CA ASP A 356 -7.09 -13.47 -8.95
C ASP A 356 -7.74 -14.76 -9.51
N PRO A 357 -8.31 -15.60 -8.64
CA PRO A 357 -8.89 -16.86 -9.05
C PRO A 357 -10.19 -16.68 -9.86
N ALA A 358 -10.37 -17.49 -10.90
CA ALA A 358 -11.61 -17.65 -11.66
C ALA A 358 -11.93 -19.13 -11.87
N TRP A 359 -13.17 -19.54 -11.66
CA TRP A 359 -13.57 -20.92 -11.81
C TRP A 359 -13.85 -21.31 -13.27
N SER A 360 -13.47 -22.54 -13.62
CA SER A 360 -13.99 -23.16 -14.85
C SER A 360 -15.51 -23.32 -14.77
N PRO A 361 -16.21 -23.30 -15.91
CA PRO A 361 -17.68 -23.45 -15.94
C PRO A 361 -18.20 -24.75 -15.30
N ARG A 362 -17.37 -25.80 -15.25
CA ARG A 362 -17.70 -27.09 -14.61
C ARG A 362 -17.35 -27.12 -13.12
N GLY A 363 -16.58 -26.13 -12.63
CA GLY A 363 -16.11 -26.10 -11.25
C GLY A 363 -15.03 -27.12 -10.93
N ASP A 364 -14.39 -27.73 -11.93
CA ASP A 364 -13.35 -28.75 -11.79
C ASP A 364 -11.92 -28.17 -11.81
N ARG A 365 -11.78 -26.91 -12.24
CA ARG A 365 -10.48 -26.20 -12.34
C ARG A 365 -10.61 -24.75 -11.86
N VAL A 366 -9.51 -24.21 -11.40
CA VAL A 366 -9.35 -22.78 -11.08
C VAL A 366 -8.25 -22.22 -11.96
N LEU A 367 -8.57 -21.15 -12.68
CA LEU A 367 -7.63 -20.29 -13.40
C LEU A 367 -7.15 -19.20 -12.44
N TYR A 368 -5.88 -18.81 -12.50
CA TYR A 368 -5.33 -17.73 -11.69
C TYR A 368 -4.13 -17.07 -12.35
N ARG A 369 -3.87 -15.85 -11.96
CA ARG A 369 -2.66 -15.11 -12.31
C ARG A 369 -1.50 -15.65 -11.52
N ALA A 370 -0.37 -15.87 -12.17
CA ALA A 370 0.84 -16.42 -11.60
C ALA A 370 2.09 -15.74 -12.15
N LEU A 371 3.16 -15.70 -11.35
CA LEU A 371 4.49 -15.38 -11.86
C LEU A 371 5.27 -16.69 -12.09
N ARG A 372 5.68 -16.94 -13.30
CA ARG A 372 6.50 -18.11 -13.62
C ARG A 372 7.79 -17.68 -14.31
N ASN A 373 8.93 -17.94 -13.66
CA ASN A 373 10.25 -17.44 -14.10
C ASN A 373 10.30 -15.91 -14.27
N GLY A 374 9.59 -15.18 -13.40
CA GLY A 374 9.54 -13.72 -13.46
C GLY A 374 8.59 -13.13 -14.50
N GLN A 375 7.87 -13.98 -15.27
CA GLN A 375 6.90 -13.53 -16.27
C GLN A 375 5.47 -13.74 -15.79
N PRO A 376 4.57 -12.77 -16.00
CA PRO A 376 3.14 -12.95 -15.81
C PRO A 376 2.64 -14.14 -16.65
N THR A 377 1.76 -14.94 -16.08
CA THR A 377 1.30 -16.19 -16.70
C THR A 377 -0.10 -16.51 -16.17
N LEU A 378 -1.06 -16.80 -17.05
CA LEU A 378 -2.32 -17.38 -16.64
C LEU A 378 -2.19 -18.90 -16.63
N VAL A 379 -2.46 -19.50 -15.47
CA VAL A 379 -2.41 -20.94 -15.27
C VAL A 379 -3.76 -21.47 -14.79
N ALA A 380 -4.14 -22.65 -15.28
CA ALA A 380 -5.30 -23.39 -14.79
C ALA A 380 -4.83 -24.63 -14.03
N ARG A 381 -5.51 -24.96 -12.92
CA ARG A 381 -5.23 -26.16 -12.15
C ARG A 381 -6.51 -26.83 -11.70
N GLY A 382 -6.54 -28.17 -11.78
CA GLY A 382 -7.62 -28.98 -11.25
C GLY A 382 -7.67 -28.95 -9.72
N ILE A 383 -8.88 -29.00 -9.16
CA ILE A 383 -9.09 -28.97 -7.71
C ILE A 383 -8.99 -30.34 -7.03
N ALA A 384 -8.87 -31.43 -7.80
CA ALA A 384 -8.72 -32.78 -7.24
C ALA A 384 -7.46 -32.91 -6.37
N GLU A 385 -7.51 -33.74 -5.32
CA GLU A 385 -6.52 -33.77 -4.23
C GLU A 385 -5.10 -34.20 -4.62
N SER A 386 -4.90 -34.93 -5.68
CA SER A 386 -3.57 -35.44 -6.01
C SER A 386 -3.14 -35.26 -7.44
N GLY A 387 -1.97 -34.65 -7.64
CA GLY A 387 -1.20 -34.78 -8.86
C GLY A 387 -1.62 -33.95 -10.07
N THR A 388 -2.57 -33.03 -9.93
CA THR A 388 -2.92 -32.13 -11.04
C THR A 388 -1.77 -31.15 -11.30
N LYS A 389 -1.24 -31.22 -12.52
CA LYS A 389 -0.22 -30.25 -12.99
C LYS A 389 -0.87 -28.91 -13.31
N GLU A 390 -0.11 -27.84 -13.14
CA GLU A 390 -0.48 -26.56 -13.70
C GLU A 390 -0.49 -26.63 -15.23
N GLU A 391 -1.56 -26.17 -15.84
CA GLU A 391 -1.69 -25.98 -17.28
C GLU A 391 -1.48 -24.50 -17.58
N ILE A 392 -0.49 -24.17 -18.37
CA ILE A 392 -0.25 -22.79 -18.80
C ILE A 392 -1.24 -22.48 -19.92
N VAL A 393 -2.13 -21.52 -19.67
CA VAL A 393 -3.11 -21.05 -20.65
C VAL A 393 -2.50 -19.93 -21.52
N ILE A 394 -1.87 -18.96 -20.88
CA ILE A 394 -1.16 -17.87 -21.54
C ILE A 394 0.16 -17.65 -20.84
N ARG A 395 1.18 -17.34 -21.63
CA ARG A 395 2.45 -16.75 -21.18
C ARG A 395 2.72 -15.54 -22.05
N SER A 396 2.77 -14.36 -21.46
CA SER A 396 3.07 -13.13 -22.20
C SER A 396 3.91 -12.18 -21.35
N ASP A 397 4.29 -11.05 -21.93
CA ASP A 397 4.97 -9.96 -21.22
C ASP A 397 3.98 -8.95 -20.62
N LEU A 398 2.68 -9.17 -20.80
CA LEU A 398 1.61 -8.34 -20.25
C LEU A 398 1.23 -8.84 -18.86
N ASP A 399 0.72 -7.93 -18.02
CA ASP A 399 0.25 -8.25 -16.67
C ASP A 399 -1.24 -8.62 -16.71
N GLU A 400 -1.53 -9.90 -17.02
CA GLU A 400 -2.89 -10.41 -17.20
C GLU A 400 -3.57 -10.71 -15.85
N THR A 401 -4.81 -10.24 -15.69
CA THR A 401 -5.67 -10.56 -14.55
C THR A 401 -6.93 -11.28 -15.02
N PRO A 402 -7.11 -12.57 -14.72
CA PRO A 402 -8.30 -13.30 -15.16
C PRO A 402 -9.54 -12.74 -14.47
N THR A 403 -10.61 -12.56 -15.24
CA THR A 403 -11.86 -12.00 -14.74
C THR A 403 -13.00 -13.00 -14.78
N ASP A 404 -13.21 -13.70 -15.88
CA ASP A 404 -14.30 -14.66 -16.03
C ASP A 404 -13.94 -15.80 -16.97
N TRP A 405 -14.61 -16.95 -16.78
CA TRP A 405 -14.43 -18.12 -17.64
C TRP A 405 -15.78 -18.71 -17.99
N ARG A 406 -16.19 -18.59 -19.26
CA ARG A 406 -17.46 -19.09 -19.75
C ARG A 406 -17.30 -19.95 -21.00
N GLY A 407 -17.86 -21.18 -20.97
CA GLY A 407 -17.68 -22.14 -22.03
C GLY A 407 -16.18 -22.40 -22.26
N ARG A 408 -15.68 -22.07 -23.46
CA ARG A 408 -14.27 -22.15 -23.81
C ARG A 408 -13.57 -20.79 -23.76
N THR A 409 -14.29 -19.72 -23.51
CA THR A 409 -13.73 -18.35 -23.53
C THR A 409 -13.33 -17.94 -22.13
N ILE A 410 -12.08 -17.55 -21.98
CA ILE A 410 -11.53 -16.91 -20.78
C ILE A 410 -11.43 -15.41 -21.07
N LEU A 411 -11.96 -14.59 -20.18
CA LEU A 411 -11.79 -13.14 -20.17
C LEU A 411 -10.73 -12.75 -19.14
N PHE A 412 -9.93 -11.76 -19.49
CA PHE A 412 -8.91 -11.20 -18.60
C PHE A 412 -8.65 -9.74 -18.92
N ASP A 413 -8.22 -8.99 -17.91
CA ASP A 413 -7.76 -7.62 -18.06
C ASP A 413 -6.27 -7.63 -18.38
N ALA A 414 -5.83 -6.82 -19.34
CA ALA A 414 -4.41 -6.59 -19.62
C ALA A 414 -4.22 -5.20 -20.25
N PRO A 415 -3.00 -4.63 -20.19
CA PRO A 415 -2.69 -3.36 -20.83
C PRO A 415 -3.00 -3.38 -22.34
N GLY A 416 -3.72 -2.35 -22.80
CA GLY A 416 -3.95 -2.05 -24.19
C GLY A 416 -2.75 -1.34 -24.83
N ARG A 417 -2.89 -0.98 -26.12
CA ARG A 417 -1.82 -0.30 -26.88
C ARG A 417 -1.50 1.11 -26.37
N ALA A 418 -2.48 1.77 -25.76
CA ALA A 418 -2.34 3.11 -25.20
C ALA A 418 -1.87 3.11 -23.74
N GLY A 419 -1.71 1.93 -23.12
CA GLY A 419 -1.32 1.76 -21.71
C GLY A 419 -2.50 1.77 -20.72
N ASP A 420 -3.73 1.98 -21.20
CA ASP A 420 -4.98 1.73 -20.50
C ASP A 420 -5.26 0.23 -20.36
N LEU A 421 -6.21 -0.16 -19.52
CA LEU A 421 -6.64 -1.54 -19.42
C LEU A 421 -7.72 -1.83 -20.47
N ASP A 422 -7.52 -2.93 -21.19
CA ASP A 422 -8.51 -3.51 -22.08
C ASP A 422 -8.98 -4.87 -21.56
N ILE A 423 -10.17 -5.28 -21.96
CA ILE A 423 -10.67 -6.65 -21.73
C ILE A 423 -10.28 -7.50 -22.92
N TRP A 424 -9.54 -8.56 -22.66
CA TRP A 424 -9.06 -9.53 -23.64
C TRP A 424 -9.75 -10.88 -23.49
N SER A 425 -9.67 -11.67 -24.53
CA SER A 425 -10.17 -13.04 -24.54
C SER A 425 -9.18 -14.04 -25.10
N VAL A 426 -9.23 -15.26 -24.60
CA VAL A 426 -8.48 -16.40 -25.11
C VAL A 426 -9.29 -17.69 -24.99
N ASP A 427 -9.02 -18.68 -25.85
CA ASP A 427 -9.58 -20.04 -25.71
C ASP A 427 -8.96 -20.75 -24.49
N GLU A 428 -9.73 -21.58 -23.79
CA GLU A 428 -9.27 -22.35 -22.61
C GLU A 428 -8.08 -23.28 -22.91
N ARG A 429 -7.87 -23.64 -24.17
CA ARG A 429 -6.73 -24.45 -24.61
C ARG A 429 -5.48 -23.62 -24.92
N GLY A 430 -5.54 -22.32 -24.69
CA GLY A 430 -4.51 -21.38 -25.04
C GLY A 430 -4.66 -20.85 -26.47
N GLY A 431 -3.65 -20.15 -26.93
CA GLY A 431 -3.60 -19.52 -28.25
C GLY A 431 -3.25 -18.05 -28.17
N THR A 432 -3.43 -17.33 -29.28
CA THR A 432 -3.18 -15.89 -29.33
C THR A 432 -4.38 -15.14 -28.73
N PRO A 433 -4.16 -14.33 -27.68
CA PRO A 433 -5.20 -13.48 -27.12
C PRO A 433 -5.72 -12.46 -28.15
N THR A 434 -6.99 -12.15 -28.05
CA THR A 434 -7.63 -11.11 -28.86
C THR A 434 -8.32 -10.10 -27.96
N THR A 435 -8.26 -8.82 -28.32
CA THR A 435 -9.00 -7.79 -27.61
C THR A 435 -10.50 -8.04 -27.73
N PHE A 436 -11.21 -8.07 -26.62
CA PHE A 436 -12.63 -8.36 -26.53
C PHE A 436 -13.47 -7.08 -26.39
N ILE A 437 -13.09 -6.19 -25.47
CA ILE A 437 -13.63 -4.83 -25.33
C ILE A 437 -12.43 -3.86 -25.35
N HIS A 438 -12.54 -2.86 -26.20
CA HIS A 438 -11.61 -1.74 -26.31
C HIS A 438 -12.39 -0.48 -26.65
N THR A 439 -12.55 0.42 -25.70
CA THR A 439 -13.35 1.64 -25.87
C THR A 439 -12.49 2.91 -26.01
N GLY A 440 -11.17 2.80 -25.83
CA GLY A 440 -10.25 3.94 -25.69
C GLY A 440 -10.22 4.53 -24.29
N PHE A 441 -10.84 3.84 -23.32
CA PHE A 441 -10.83 4.12 -21.90
C PHE A 441 -10.34 2.89 -21.15
N SER A 442 -10.11 3.01 -19.85
CA SER A 442 -9.68 1.85 -19.04
C SER A 442 -10.87 0.93 -18.74
N ASP A 443 -10.94 -0.20 -19.44
CA ASP A 443 -12.01 -1.22 -19.31
C ASP A 443 -11.48 -2.44 -18.55
N SER A 444 -12.24 -2.93 -17.54
CA SER A 444 -11.74 -4.02 -16.68
C SER A 444 -12.86 -4.78 -15.96
N SER A 445 -12.50 -5.90 -15.32
CA SER A 445 -13.36 -6.65 -14.40
C SER A 445 -14.65 -7.20 -15.05
N ALA A 446 -14.52 -7.71 -16.26
CA ALA A 446 -15.65 -8.21 -17.05
C ALA A 446 -16.30 -9.47 -16.44
N ARG A 447 -17.64 -9.53 -16.46
CA ARG A 447 -18.46 -10.65 -15.98
C ARG A 447 -19.62 -10.92 -16.91
N TRP A 448 -19.75 -12.15 -17.38
CA TRP A 448 -20.89 -12.60 -18.14
C TRP A 448 -22.15 -12.75 -17.26
N SER A 449 -23.32 -12.35 -17.80
CA SER A 449 -24.59 -12.82 -17.23
C SER A 449 -24.68 -14.34 -17.31
N PRO A 450 -25.47 -15.00 -16.43
CA PRO A 450 -25.58 -16.46 -16.43
C PRO A 450 -26.02 -17.06 -17.77
N ASP A 451 -26.85 -16.36 -18.53
CA ASP A 451 -27.28 -16.75 -19.87
C ASP A 451 -26.28 -16.38 -20.99
N GLY A 452 -25.30 -15.50 -20.68
CA GLY A 452 -24.28 -15.05 -21.61
C GLY A 452 -24.72 -14.00 -22.62
N ARG A 453 -25.91 -13.41 -22.44
CA ARG A 453 -26.39 -12.36 -23.33
C ARG A 453 -25.87 -10.98 -23.01
N LEU A 454 -25.49 -10.77 -21.73
CA LEU A 454 -25.00 -9.50 -21.22
C LEU A 454 -23.60 -9.67 -20.65
N LEU A 455 -22.80 -8.63 -20.77
CA LEU A 455 -21.50 -8.51 -20.13
C LEU A 455 -21.50 -7.25 -19.26
N ALA A 456 -21.23 -7.39 -17.97
CA ALA A 456 -20.99 -6.28 -17.07
C ALA A 456 -19.47 -6.04 -16.94
N TYR A 457 -19.04 -4.80 -16.94
CA TYR A 457 -17.63 -4.44 -16.77
C TYR A 457 -17.49 -3.04 -16.18
N VAL A 458 -16.27 -2.69 -15.75
CA VAL A 458 -15.90 -1.37 -15.25
C VAL A 458 -15.27 -0.60 -16.37
N SER A 459 -15.68 0.67 -16.56
CA SER A 459 -15.02 1.62 -17.49
C SER A 459 -14.93 3.00 -16.85
N ASP A 460 -13.87 3.75 -17.16
CA ASP A 460 -13.70 5.13 -16.71
C ASP A 460 -14.13 6.17 -17.75
N GLU A 461 -14.81 5.76 -18.83
CA GLU A 461 -15.36 6.64 -19.88
C GLU A 461 -16.19 7.80 -19.32
N GLY A 462 -16.88 7.61 -18.21
CA GLY A 462 -17.68 8.64 -17.55
C GLY A 462 -16.89 9.62 -16.69
N GLY A 463 -15.56 9.61 -16.74
CA GLY A 463 -14.66 10.41 -15.91
C GLY A 463 -14.37 9.80 -14.53
N GLN A 464 -14.96 8.67 -14.21
CA GLN A 464 -14.72 7.85 -13.03
C GLN A 464 -15.05 6.40 -13.35
N ARG A 465 -14.54 5.47 -12.53
CA ARG A 465 -14.79 4.03 -12.70
C ARG A 465 -16.25 3.70 -12.37
N ASP A 466 -17.05 3.47 -13.40
CA ASP A 466 -18.46 3.09 -13.31
C ASP A 466 -18.72 1.71 -13.94
N ILE A 467 -19.84 1.10 -13.56
CA ILE A 467 -20.28 -0.16 -14.14
C ILE A 467 -21.04 0.13 -15.44
N TYR A 468 -20.68 -0.59 -16.47
CA TYR A 468 -21.36 -0.65 -17.77
C TYR A 468 -21.85 -2.06 -18.02
N VAL A 469 -22.96 -2.16 -18.75
CA VAL A 469 -23.48 -3.43 -19.25
C VAL A 469 -23.66 -3.34 -20.74
N GLU A 470 -23.12 -4.32 -21.46
CA GLU A 470 -23.22 -4.42 -22.91
C GLU A 470 -23.98 -5.68 -23.31
N ARG A 471 -24.87 -5.54 -24.30
CA ARG A 471 -25.56 -6.65 -24.94
C ARG A 471 -24.80 -7.06 -26.19
N GLN A 472 -24.66 -8.37 -26.42
CA GLN A 472 -23.88 -8.93 -27.52
C GLN A 472 -22.43 -8.38 -27.53
N PRO A 473 -21.73 -8.55 -26.44
CA PRO A 473 -20.39 -7.99 -26.29
C PRO A 473 -19.43 -8.50 -27.38
N GLY A 474 -18.49 -7.65 -27.76
CA GLY A 474 -17.52 -7.94 -28.82
C GLY A 474 -18.07 -7.74 -30.26
N VAL A 475 -19.32 -7.32 -30.42
CA VAL A 475 -19.88 -6.90 -31.70
C VAL A 475 -19.86 -5.37 -31.80
N SER A 476 -19.21 -4.82 -32.80
CA SER A 476 -19.15 -3.38 -33.03
C SER A 476 -20.57 -2.79 -33.11
N GLY A 477 -20.89 -1.81 -32.25
CA GLY A 477 -22.22 -1.21 -32.16
C GLY A 477 -23.19 -1.93 -31.22
N GLY A 478 -22.72 -2.78 -30.31
CA GLY A 478 -23.50 -3.42 -29.24
C GLY A 478 -24.26 -2.39 -28.39
N LEU A 479 -25.45 -2.78 -27.88
CA LEU A 479 -26.25 -1.93 -27.00
C LEU A 479 -25.59 -1.85 -25.61
N ARG A 480 -25.11 -0.67 -25.26
CA ARG A 480 -24.38 -0.40 -24.03
C ARG A 480 -25.17 0.52 -23.11
N ALA A 481 -25.18 0.21 -21.81
CA ALA A 481 -25.81 1.05 -20.79
C ALA A 481 -24.83 1.32 -19.63
N ARG A 482 -24.73 2.59 -19.23
CA ARG A 482 -24.04 2.98 -17.99
C ARG A 482 -24.97 2.72 -16.81
N VAL A 483 -24.57 1.81 -15.92
CA VAL A 483 -25.37 1.35 -14.78
C VAL A 483 -25.19 2.24 -13.56
N THR A 484 -23.96 2.69 -13.29
CA THR A 484 -23.65 3.55 -12.15
C THR A 484 -23.17 4.92 -12.61
N ARG A 485 -23.28 5.93 -11.71
CA ARG A 485 -22.82 7.32 -11.94
C ARG A 485 -22.10 7.90 -10.72
N ALA A 486 -21.91 7.09 -9.69
CA ALA A 486 -21.24 7.45 -8.44
C ALA A 486 -20.20 6.39 -8.07
N GLY A 487 -19.53 5.83 -9.06
CA GLY A 487 -18.55 4.78 -8.93
C GLY A 487 -19.14 3.38 -8.76
N GLY A 488 -18.29 2.39 -9.01
CA GLY A 488 -18.58 0.97 -8.84
C GLY A 488 -17.41 0.13 -9.33
N SER A 489 -17.22 -1.03 -8.69
CA SER A 489 -16.17 -1.99 -9.06
C SER A 489 -16.67 -3.41 -8.82
N ARG A 490 -15.95 -4.40 -9.39
CA ARG A 490 -16.22 -5.83 -9.17
C ARG A 490 -17.68 -6.22 -9.44
N PRO A 491 -18.22 -6.01 -10.66
CA PRO A 491 -19.58 -6.42 -10.97
C PRO A 491 -19.72 -7.93 -10.90
N GLU A 492 -20.83 -8.43 -10.32
CA GLU A 492 -21.23 -9.83 -10.34
C GLU A 492 -22.73 -9.96 -10.56
N TRP A 493 -23.14 -10.91 -11.39
CA TRP A 493 -24.53 -11.18 -11.67
C TRP A 493 -25.14 -12.13 -10.64
N ALA A 494 -26.38 -11.87 -10.25
CA ALA A 494 -27.16 -12.88 -9.57
C ALA A 494 -27.51 -14.06 -10.51
N ALA A 495 -27.84 -15.20 -9.93
CA ALA A 495 -28.22 -16.41 -10.66
C ALA A 495 -29.42 -16.19 -11.61
N ASP A 496 -30.30 -15.25 -11.31
CA ASP A 496 -31.47 -14.90 -12.11
C ASP A 496 -31.14 -14.12 -13.39
N GLY A 497 -29.90 -13.63 -13.53
CA GLY A 497 -29.44 -12.77 -14.64
C GLY A 497 -30.12 -11.40 -14.72
N ARG A 498 -30.91 -11.04 -13.69
CA ARG A 498 -31.66 -9.77 -13.62
C ARG A 498 -31.09 -8.78 -12.63
N SER A 499 -30.37 -9.26 -11.65
CA SER A 499 -29.75 -8.42 -10.60
C SER A 499 -28.26 -8.38 -10.80
N LEU A 500 -27.70 -7.18 -10.69
CA LEU A 500 -26.27 -6.93 -10.75
C LEU A 500 -25.80 -6.38 -9.40
N PHE A 501 -24.79 -7.01 -8.85
CA PHE A 501 -24.12 -6.58 -7.63
C PHE A 501 -22.79 -5.92 -7.97
N PHE A 502 -22.31 -5.03 -7.09
CA PHE A 502 -21.02 -4.37 -7.25
C PHE A 502 -20.55 -3.77 -5.92
N LEU A 503 -19.25 -3.50 -5.80
CA LEU A 503 -18.69 -2.78 -4.67
C LEU A 503 -18.68 -1.28 -4.92
N ARG A 504 -19.08 -0.51 -3.90
CA ARG A 504 -18.93 0.93 -3.80
C ARG A 504 -18.53 1.29 -2.36
N GLU A 505 -17.36 1.91 -2.19
CA GLU A 505 -16.87 2.35 -0.88
C GLU A 505 -16.92 1.27 0.21
N GLY A 506 -16.52 0.04 -0.14
CA GLY A 506 -16.54 -1.10 0.80
C GLY A 506 -17.93 -1.63 1.14
N ARG A 507 -18.97 -1.29 0.37
CA ARG A 507 -20.35 -1.78 0.51
C ARG A 507 -20.76 -2.60 -0.69
N VAL A 508 -21.48 -3.69 -0.46
CA VAL A 508 -22.08 -4.47 -1.53
C VAL A 508 -23.39 -3.82 -1.95
N MET A 509 -23.40 -3.30 -3.17
CA MET A 509 -24.56 -2.65 -3.79
C MET A 509 -25.29 -3.62 -4.72
N ARG A 510 -26.57 -3.40 -4.94
CA ARG A 510 -27.41 -4.13 -5.90
C ARG A 510 -28.21 -3.15 -6.75
N THR A 511 -28.36 -3.49 -8.02
CA THR A 511 -29.31 -2.89 -8.95
C THR A 511 -30.00 -3.99 -9.77
N ASP A 512 -31.20 -3.74 -10.21
CA ASP A 512 -31.99 -4.72 -10.98
C ASP A 512 -32.28 -4.16 -12.37
N ILE A 513 -32.36 -5.03 -13.39
CA ILE A 513 -32.79 -4.66 -14.72
C ILE A 513 -34.28 -4.23 -14.64
N ALA A 514 -34.57 -3.00 -15.08
CA ALA A 514 -35.93 -2.49 -15.15
C ALA A 514 -36.60 -3.02 -16.42
N GLY A 515 -37.51 -3.96 -16.24
CA GLY A 515 -38.18 -4.67 -17.34
C GLY A 515 -37.56 -6.04 -17.64
N THR A 516 -37.40 -6.35 -18.91
CA THR A 516 -36.77 -7.59 -19.35
C THR A 516 -35.38 -7.35 -19.90
N PRO A 517 -34.47 -8.35 -19.91
CA PRO A 517 -33.16 -8.19 -20.54
C PRO A 517 -33.22 -7.82 -22.04
N ASP A 518 -34.35 -8.01 -22.69
CA ASP A 518 -34.57 -7.69 -24.10
C ASP A 518 -35.09 -6.25 -24.33
N THR A 519 -35.41 -5.51 -23.25
CA THR A 519 -35.85 -4.09 -23.33
C THR A 519 -34.74 -3.19 -23.91
N VAL A 520 -35.13 -2.33 -24.85
CA VAL A 520 -34.20 -1.35 -25.46
C VAL A 520 -34.75 0.07 -25.26
N PRO A 521 -33.94 1.02 -24.71
CA PRO A 521 -32.60 0.83 -24.13
C PRO A 521 -32.65 0.03 -22.83
N LEU A 522 -31.55 -0.67 -22.52
CA LEU A 522 -31.39 -1.38 -21.26
C LEU A 522 -31.39 -0.36 -20.09
N GLN A 523 -32.28 -0.60 -19.11
CA GLN A 523 -32.43 0.28 -17.95
C GLN A 523 -32.21 -0.46 -16.65
N PHE A 524 -31.72 0.22 -15.64
CA PHE A 524 -31.46 -0.31 -14.31
C PHE A 524 -32.15 0.53 -13.23
N THR A 525 -32.58 -0.13 -12.17
CA THR A 525 -33.11 0.55 -10.98
C THR A 525 -32.00 1.35 -10.28
N ALA A 526 -32.39 2.33 -9.46
CA ALA A 526 -31.40 3.00 -8.61
C ALA A 526 -30.67 1.98 -7.72
N PRO A 527 -29.31 2.05 -7.65
CA PRO A 527 -28.55 1.17 -6.79
C PRO A 527 -28.91 1.34 -5.30
N ARG A 528 -29.04 0.22 -4.59
CA ARG A 528 -29.28 0.16 -3.15
C ARG A 528 -28.28 -0.77 -2.46
N GLU A 529 -28.05 -0.60 -1.19
CA GLU A 529 -27.26 -1.55 -0.41
C GLU A 529 -27.93 -2.93 -0.41
N ALA A 530 -27.15 -3.96 -0.71
CA ALA A 530 -27.61 -5.34 -0.70
C ALA A 530 -27.48 -5.97 0.68
N VAL A 531 -26.46 -5.57 1.43
CA VAL A 531 -26.13 -6.07 2.77
C VAL A 531 -25.70 -4.90 3.63
N ASP A 532 -26.21 -4.83 4.85
CA ASP A 532 -25.80 -3.82 5.85
C ASP A 532 -24.46 -4.22 6.49
N LEU A 533 -23.39 -4.14 5.71
CA LEU A 533 -22.01 -4.34 6.13
C LEU A 533 -21.10 -3.36 5.42
N HIS A 534 -20.14 -2.87 6.18
CA HIS A 534 -19.14 -1.93 5.70
C HIS A 534 -17.75 -2.57 5.66
N GLU A 535 -16.83 -1.95 4.95
CA GLU A 535 -15.44 -2.42 4.80
C GLU A 535 -15.32 -3.83 4.18
N VAL A 536 -16.28 -4.21 3.33
CA VAL A 536 -16.19 -5.44 2.55
C VAL A 536 -15.03 -5.32 1.57
N ARG A 537 -14.07 -6.24 1.67
CA ARG A 537 -12.88 -6.26 0.80
C ARG A 537 -13.18 -6.81 -0.58
N ASP A 538 -13.88 -7.92 -0.61
CA ASP A 538 -14.28 -8.65 -1.81
C ASP A 538 -15.51 -9.50 -1.50
N TYR A 539 -16.20 -9.93 -2.53
CA TYR A 539 -17.41 -10.73 -2.38
C TYR A 539 -17.63 -11.64 -3.60
N SER A 540 -18.48 -12.63 -3.45
CA SER A 540 -18.99 -13.44 -4.56
C SER A 540 -20.46 -13.78 -4.33
N VAL A 541 -21.26 -13.63 -5.38
CA VAL A 541 -22.71 -13.90 -5.35
C VAL A 541 -22.96 -15.38 -5.56
N ALA A 542 -23.81 -15.98 -4.72
CA ALA A 542 -24.15 -17.40 -4.85
C ALA A 542 -24.97 -17.67 -6.13
N HIS A 543 -24.66 -18.79 -6.78
CA HIS A 543 -25.29 -19.20 -8.03
C HIS A 543 -26.63 -19.93 -7.82
N ARG A 544 -26.89 -20.45 -6.59
CA ARG A 544 -28.03 -21.30 -6.27
C ARG A 544 -28.89 -20.78 -5.11
N SER A 545 -28.53 -19.63 -4.53
CA SER A 545 -29.25 -19.05 -3.40
C SER A 545 -29.17 -17.53 -3.41
N ASP A 546 -30.12 -16.87 -2.72
CA ASP A 546 -30.14 -15.43 -2.51
C ASP A 546 -29.10 -15.00 -1.43
N ARG A 547 -27.83 -15.45 -1.55
CA ARG A 547 -26.77 -15.18 -0.59
C ARG A 547 -25.54 -14.61 -1.27
N VAL A 548 -24.72 -13.95 -0.48
CA VAL A 548 -23.42 -13.44 -0.89
C VAL A 548 -22.38 -13.86 0.14
N LEU A 549 -21.25 -14.37 -0.34
CA LEU A 549 -20.08 -14.65 0.47
C LEU A 549 -19.15 -13.45 0.38
N MET A 550 -18.76 -12.92 1.53
CA MET A 550 -17.97 -11.69 1.62
C MET A 550 -16.70 -11.90 2.44
N ILE A 551 -15.69 -11.13 2.15
CA ILE A 551 -14.51 -10.96 2.99
C ILE A 551 -14.72 -9.69 3.82
N VAL A 552 -14.89 -9.86 5.13
CA VAL A 552 -15.18 -8.79 6.09
C VAL A 552 -14.07 -8.70 7.15
N PRO A 553 -13.81 -7.52 7.73
CA PRO A 553 -12.83 -7.43 8.80
C PRO A 553 -13.29 -8.25 10.02
N VAL A 554 -12.34 -8.87 10.70
CA VAL A 554 -12.53 -9.36 12.06
C VAL A 554 -12.45 -8.16 12.99
N ASP A 555 -13.20 -8.16 14.09
CA ASP A 555 -13.12 -7.12 15.11
C ASP A 555 -11.66 -6.81 15.44
N ARG A 556 -11.30 -5.54 15.31
CA ARG A 556 -9.93 -5.07 15.25
C ARG A 556 -9.23 -5.22 16.59
N SER A 557 -8.44 -6.26 16.76
CA SER A 557 -7.26 -6.15 17.61
C SER A 557 -6.10 -5.64 16.72
N ARG A 558 -5.97 -4.32 16.57
CA ARG A 558 -4.76 -3.75 15.97
C ARG A 558 -3.56 -4.10 16.83
N PRO A 559 -2.36 -4.31 16.24
CA PRO A 559 -1.16 -4.39 17.04
C PRO A 559 -1.07 -3.09 17.87
N ALA A 560 -1.19 -3.24 19.17
CA ALA A 560 -1.13 -2.12 20.12
C ALA A 560 0.28 -1.50 20.21
N ALA A 561 1.23 -1.97 19.41
CA ALA A 561 2.62 -1.57 19.50
C ALA A 561 3.32 -1.49 18.14
N ALA A 562 4.16 -0.48 17.97
CA ALA A 562 5.15 -0.39 16.91
C ALA A 562 6.52 -0.86 17.41
N GLY A 563 7.34 -1.44 16.53
CA GLY A 563 8.73 -1.79 16.85
C GLY A 563 9.59 -0.53 16.92
N VAL A 564 10.55 -0.49 17.84
CA VAL A 564 11.55 0.58 17.94
C VAL A 564 12.93 -0.03 18.15
N ILE A 565 13.93 0.43 17.41
CA ILE A 565 15.34 0.11 17.64
C ILE A 565 16.07 1.40 18.02
N VAL A 566 16.70 1.40 19.16
CA VAL A 566 17.63 2.45 19.59
C VAL A 566 19.04 2.06 19.17
N ASN A 567 19.85 3.03 18.73
CA ASN A 567 21.22 2.82 18.22
C ASN A 567 21.29 1.84 17.02
N TRP A 568 20.28 1.84 16.16
CA TRP A 568 20.19 0.94 15.00
C TRP A 568 21.37 1.09 14.03
N THR A 569 21.98 2.28 13.99
CA THR A 569 23.16 2.56 13.14
C THR A 569 24.43 1.88 13.66
N SER A 570 24.47 1.42 14.92
CA SER A 570 25.62 0.70 15.49
C SER A 570 25.70 -0.78 15.05
N SER A 571 24.63 -1.34 14.46
CA SER A 571 24.66 -2.67 13.83
C SER A 571 25.39 -2.70 12.49
N ARG A 572 26.02 -1.61 12.09
CA ARG A 572 26.89 -1.50 10.92
C ARG A 572 28.21 -2.21 11.22
N ALA A 573 28.31 -3.50 10.97
CA ALA A 573 29.61 -4.15 10.82
C ALA A 573 30.27 -3.62 9.54
N PRO A 574 31.61 -3.42 9.53
CA PRO A 574 32.36 -2.86 8.41
C PRO A 574 32.20 -3.70 7.14
#